data_f423f075284d15a49abd9964fcc5c828
#
_entry.id   f423f075284d15a49abd9964fcc5c828
#
_cell.length_a   1.000
_cell.length_b   1.000
_cell.length_c   1.000
_cell.angle_alpha   90.00
_cell.angle_beta   90.00
_cell.angle_gamma   90.00
#
_symmetry.space_group_name_H-M   'P 1'
#
loop_
_entity.id
_entity.type
_entity.pdbx_description
1 polymer ?
#
loop_
_entity_poly.entity_id
_entity_poly.type
_entity_poly.pdbx_seq_one_letter_code
_entity_poly.pdbx_strand_id
1 'polypeptide(L)'
;RRARMAAQHARDEAFDDYRALSEANDAASLPERRRLAQRITHRGGRALEAIAAARAAHAAWLQSTVDASAQVAAVRSHFVAITTELGDPSALVAELAARVDETEWAEPAGFAAIASSALAEADRALDAAEAMSRAAQLDPSVPLLPTLARAEAALRRGQTAARALEESHRLGLQAAAGVAGELLAARTALGEAQLVREHLTGESTDPTPEAAMQLGEAIREAEASIARLEVGAARRPVATVNELAHVRARLDLAQGDARTAQQRLRGA
;
A
#
# COMPACT_ATOMS: atom_id res chain seq x y z
N ARG A 1 29.01 17.13 17.05
CA ARG A 1 29.37 17.87 18.29
C ARG A 1 30.52 17.17 19.05
N ARG A 2 30.39 15.86 19.40
CA ARG A 2 31.43 15.10 20.15
C ARG A 2 32.79 15.12 19.47
N ALA A 3 32.88 14.85 18.16
CA ALA A 3 34.12 14.86 17.41
C ALA A 3 34.84 16.23 17.42
N ARG A 4 34.05 17.32 17.31
CA ARG A 4 34.59 18.68 17.40
C ARG A 4 35.17 18.99 18.79
N MET A 5 34.45 18.60 19.85
CA MET A 5 34.90 18.76 21.23
C MET A 5 36.20 17.98 21.50
N ALA A 6 36.28 16.72 21.00
CA ALA A 6 37.49 15.91 21.11
C ALA A 6 38.71 16.54 20.38
N ALA A 7 38.46 17.09 19.19
CA ALA A 7 39.51 17.78 18.43
C ALA A 7 39.99 19.05 19.13
N GLN A 8 39.10 19.84 19.73
CA GLN A 8 39.46 21.01 20.51
C GLN A 8 40.28 20.62 21.74
N HIS A 9 39.85 19.64 22.51
CA HIS A 9 40.57 19.17 23.69
C HIS A 9 41.97 18.65 23.35
N ALA A 10 42.12 17.80 22.34
CA ALA A 10 43.41 17.30 21.90
C ALA A 10 44.35 18.41 21.42
N ARG A 11 43.81 19.44 20.75
CA ARG A 11 44.59 20.64 20.37
C ARG A 11 45.09 21.39 21.60
N ASP A 12 44.21 21.64 22.56
CA ASP A 12 44.53 22.44 23.75
C ASP A 12 45.59 21.72 24.60
N GLU A 13 45.47 20.40 24.78
CA GLU A 13 46.54 19.60 25.45
C GLU A 13 47.91 19.69 24.75
N ALA A 14 47.92 19.65 23.41
CA ALA A 14 49.17 19.75 22.66
C ALA A 14 49.79 21.16 22.79
N PHE A 15 48.93 22.18 22.88
CA PHE A 15 49.36 23.58 23.04
C PHE A 15 49.94 23.84 24.43
N ASP A 16 49.35 23.23 25.47
CA ASP A 16 49.87 23.35 26.86
C ASP A 16 51.23 22.70 26.99
N ASP A 17 51.49 21.53 26.39
CA ASP A 17 52.81 20.91 26.36
C ASP A 17 53.83 21.75 25.57
N TYR A 18 53.41 22.39 24.47
CA TYR A 18 54.28 23.31 23.70
C TYR A 18 54.68 24.55 24.56
N ARG A 19 53.73 25.11 25.29
CA ARG A 19 53.98 26.24 26.20
C ARG A 19 54.93 25.82 27.31
N ALA A 20 54.72 24.65 27.93
CA ALA A 20 55.61 24.12 28.96
C ALA A 20 57.03 23.90 28.45
N LEU A 21 57.21 23.45 27.21
CA LEU A 21 58.53 23.33 26.58
C LEU A 21 59.22 24.69 26.35
N SER A 22 58.40 25.69 25.90
CA SER A 22 58.89 27.06 25.66
C SER A 22 59.32 27.74 26.94
N GLU A 23 58.56 27.58 28.01
CA GLU A 23 58.88 28.15 29.34
C GLU A 23 60.06 27.45 30.00
N ALA A 24 60.26 26.16 29.75
CA ALA A 24 61.35 25.35 30.31
C ALA A 24 62.72 25.48 29.53
N ASN A 25 62.75 26.29 28.47
CA ASN A 25 63.86 26.29 27.50
C ASN A 25 65.27 26.57 28.11
N ASP A 26 65.32 27.30 29.22
CA ASP A 26 66.64 27.65 29.87
C ASP A 26 66.89 26.86 31.17
N ALA A 27 65.92 26.22 31.78
CA ALA A 27 66.01 25.57 33.08
C ALA A 27 65.92 24.04 33.05
N ALA A 28 65.38 23.43 31.99
CA ALA A 28 65.14 21.98 31.91
C ALA A 28 66.37 21.21 31.38
N SER A 29 66.62 20.03 31.98
CA SER A 29 67.67 19.13 31.51
C SER A 29 67.43 18.56 30.12
N LEU A 30 68.47 18.15 29.39
CA LEU A 30 68.34 17.58 28.05
C LEU A 30 67.33 16.39 27.97
N PRO A 31 67.28 15.46 28.94
CA PRO A 31 66.29 14.38 28.99
C PRO A 31 64.86 14.87 29.14
N GLU A 32 64.64 15.92 29.92
CA GLU A 32 63.30 16.51 30.13
C GLU A 32 62.80 17.18 28.87
N ARG A 33 63.64 17.93 28.16
CA ARG A 33 63.30 18.53 26.86
C ARG A 33 62.92 17.46 25.82
N ARG A 34 63.65 16.33 25.78
CA ARG A 34 63.32 15.21 24.89
C ARG A 34 61.99 14.59 25.22
N ARG A 35 61.66 14.40 26.51
CA ARG A 35 60.36 13.88 26.94
C ARG A 35 59.19 14.83 26.56
N LEU A 36 59.37 16.13 26.78
CA LEU A 36 58.38 17.16 26.38
C LEU A 36 58.17 17.16 24.86
N ALA A 37 59.23 17.15 24.07
CA ALA A 37 59.16 17.10 22.61
C ALA A 37 58.45 15.83 22.11
N GLN A 38 58.74 14.68 22.72
CA GLN A 38 58.01 13.42 22.38
C GLN A 38 56.51 13.50 22.71
N ARG A 39 56.15 14.09 23.87
CA ARG A 39 54.75 14.31 24.24
C ARG A 39 54.03 15.25 23.26
N ILE A 40 54.66 16.35 22.87
CA ILE A 40 54.16 17.31 21.89
C ILE A 40 53.91 16.60 20.55
N THR A 41 54.88 15.81 20.07
CA THR A 41 54.74 15.05 18.82
C THR A 41 53.56 14.06 18.90
N HIS A 42 53.46 13.31 20.00
CA HIS A 42 52.38 12.36 20.20
C HIS A 42 51.00 13.03 20.33
N ARG A 43 50.87 14.06 21.16
CA ARG A 43 49.63 14.81 21.35
C ARG A 43 49.24 15.61 20.12
N GLY A 44 50.21 16.19 19.42
CA GLY A 44 50.02 16.84 18.12
C GLY A 44 49.49 15.87 17.06
N GLY A 45 50.04 14.65 16.99
CA GLY A 45 49.51 13.59 16.12
C GLY A 45 48.08 13.25 16.44
N ARG A 46 47.75 13.04 17.71
CA ARG A 46 46.36 12.79 18.14
C ARG A 46 45.39 13.95 17.83
N ALA A 47 45.89 15.19 17.97
CA ALA A 47 45.08 16.37 17.61
C ALA A 47 44.77 16.41 16.09
N LEU A 48 45.77 16.12 15.26
CA LEU A 48 45.57 16.03 13.81
C LEU A 48 44.60 14.92 13.39
N GLU A 49 44.72 13.74 14.00
CA GLU A 49 43.78 12.63 13.78
C GLU A 49 42.33 13.00 14.21
N ALA A 50 42.19 13.62 15.38
CA ALA A 50 40.88 14.07 15.87
C ALA A 50 40.27 15.17 14.96
N ILE A 51 41.07 16.07 14.43
CA ILE A 51 40.62 17.08 13.44
C ILE A 51 40.22 16.41 12.13
N ALA A 52 40.97 15.44 11.63
CA ALA A 52 40.64 14.69 10.43
C ALA A 52 39.34 13.93 10.61
N ALA A 53 39.17 13.25 11.75
CA ALA A 53 37.92 12.56 12.08
C ALA A 53 36.71 13.52 12.18
N ALA A 54 36.90 14.70 12.76
CA ALA A 54 35.84 15.72 12.83
C ALA A 54 35.46 16.26 11.45
N ARG A 55 36.45 16.47 10.56
CA ARG A 55 36.20 16.88 9.17
C ARG A 55 35.46 15.80 8.39
N ALA A 56 35.87 14.54 8.51
CA ALA A 56 35.19 13.41 7.86
C ALA A 56 33.72 13.26 8.35
N ALA A 57 33.52 13.34 9.67
CA ALA A 57 32.18 13.30 10.24
C ALA A 57 31.29 14.48 9.78
N HIS A 58 31.88 15.66 9.62
CA HIS A 58 31.14 16.82 9.10
C HIS A 58 30.79 16.68 7.61
N ALA A 59 31.71 16.17 6.81
CA ALA A 59 31.46 15.91 5.38
C ALA A 59 30.38 14.85 5.18
N ALA A 60 30.43 13.75 5.94
CA ALA A 60 29.41 12.71 5.91
C ALA A 60 28.02 13.25 6.32
N TRP A 61 27.99 14.12 7.33
CA TRP A 61 26.74 14.77 7.73
C TRP A 61 26.19 15.72 6.66
N LEU A 62 27.04 16.54 6.04
CA LEU A 62 26.61 17.41 4.94
C LEU A 62 26.00 16.59 3.80
N GLN A 63 26.66 15.50 3.41
CA GLN A 63 26.17 14.62 2.36
C GLN A 63 24.80 14.01 2.72
N SER A 64 24.67 13.45 3.94
CA SER A 64 23.40 12.88 4.40
C SER A 64 22.26 13.91 4.46
N THR A 65 22.57 15.16 4.77
CA THR A 65 21.58 16.25 4.82
C THR A 65 21.12 16.66 3.42
N VAL A 66 22.04 16.71 2.46
CA VAL A 66 21.72 17.00 1.05
C VAL A 66 20.88 15.86 0.47
N ASP A 67 21.28 14.60 0.71
CA ASP A 67 20.55 13.43 0.22
C ASP A 67 19.14 13.37 0.83
N ALA A 68 19.00 13.64 2.12
CA ALA A 68 17.69 13.68 2.79
C ALA A 68 16.79 14.81 2.28
N SER A 69 17.35 15.98 2.00
CA SER A 69 16.60 17.10 1.39
C SER A 69 16.09 16.74 -0.01
N ALA A 70 16.93 16.08 -0.82
CA ALA A 70 16.52 15.59 -2.14
C ALA A 70 15.42 14.52 -2.04
N GLN A 71 15.50 13.62 -1.05
CA GLN A 71 14.47 12.61 -0.79
C GLN A 71 13.14 13.26 -0.39
N VAL A 72 13.15 14.28 0.48
CA VAL A 72 11.93 15.01 0.86
C VAL A 72 11.28 15.63 -0.38
N ALA A 73 12.05 16.27 -1.24
CA ALA A 73 11.53 16.86 -2.48
C ALA A 73 10.94 15.79 -3.43
N ALA A 74 11.59 14.64 -3.56
CA ALA A 74 11.11 13.53 -4.37
C ALA A 74 9.78 12.96 -3.84
N VAL A 75 9.66 12.75 -2.52
CA VAL A 75 8.42 12.25 -1.90
C VAL A 75 7.31 13.28 -2.01
N ARG A 76 7.60 14.58 -1.89
CA ARG A 76 6.62 15.67 -2.13
C ARG A 76 6.12 15.68 -3.57
N SER A 77 7.01 15.53 -4.54
CA SER A 77 6.64 15.44 -5.96
C SER A 77 5.72 14.23 -6.22
N HIS A 78 6.04 13.09 -5.62
CA HIS A 78 5.21 11.89 -5.72
C HIS A 78 3.83 12.07 -5.06
N PHE A 79 3.78 12.71 -3.88
CA PHE A 79 2.52 13.07 -3.21
C PHE A 79 1.62 13.94 -4.11
N VAL A 80 2.19 14.98 -4.72
CA VAL A 80 1.44 15.87 -5.64
C VAL A 80 0.93 15.09 -6.86
N ALA A 81 1.74 14.20 -7.43
CA ALA A 81 1.31 13.37 -8.55
C ALA A 81 0.10 12.48 -8.18
N ILE A 82 0.17 11.77 -7.04
CA ILE A 82 -0.92 10.91 -6.56
C ILE A 82 -2.18 11.72 -6.28
N THR A 83 -2.08 12.85 -5.57
CA THR A 83 -3.26 13.67 -5.24
C THR A 83 -3.90 14.29 -6.49
N THR A 84 -3.11 14.62 -7.51
CA THR A 84 -3.61 15.13 -8.77
C THR A 84 -4.33 14.06 -9.58
N GLU A 85 -3.76 12.84 -9.62
CA GLU A 85 -4.34 11.69 -10.33
C GLU A 85 -5.64 11.20 -9.69
N LEU A 86 -5.65 11.09 -8.36
CA LEU A 86 -6.80 10.60 -7.61
C LEU A 86 -8.01 11.56 -7.63
N GLY A 87 -7.78 12.86 -7.68
CA GLY A 87 -8.84 13.87 -7.55
C GLY A 87 -9.50 13.82 -6.16
N ASP A 88 -10.83 13.93 -6.14
CA ASP A 88 -11.62 13.85 -4.91
C ASP A 88 -12.21 12.44 -4.70
N PRO A 89 -11.70 11.65 -3.72
CA PRO A 89 -12.24 10.32 -3.42
C PRO A 89 -13.73 10.33 -3.02
N SER A 90 -14.20 11.43 -2.42
CA SER A 90 -15.59 11.56 -2.00
C SER A 90 -16.54 11.67 -3.20
N ALA A 91 -16.09 12.23 -4.31
CA ALA A 91 -16.88 12.35 -5.53
C ALA A 91 -17.18 10.98 -6.14
N LEU A 92 -16.21 10.05 -6.14
CA LEU A 92 -16.40 8.68 -6.63
C LEU A 92 -17.44 7.92 -5.80
N VAL A 93 -17.37 8.06 -4.47
CA VAL A 93 -18.39 7.46 -3.56
C VAL A 93 -19.75 8.09 -3.79
N ALA A 94 -19.84 9.41 -3.93
CA ALA A 94 -21.11 10.11 -4.17
C ALA A 94 -21.77 9.67 -5.49
N GLU A 95 -20.98 9.41 -6.54
CA GLU A 95 -21.48 8.89 -7.81
C GLU A 95 -22.08 7.50 -7.64
N LEU A 96 -21.45 6.58 -6.89
CA LEU A 96 -22.01 5.27 -6.58
C LEU A 96 -23.27 5.39 -5.71
N ALA A 97 -23.23 6.17 -4.65
CA ALA A 97 -24.36 6.36 -3.73
C ALA A 97 -25.63 6.91 -4.41
N ALA A 98 -25.46 7.70 -5.47
CA ALA A 98 -26.58 8.19 -6.26
C ALA A 98 -27.27 7.09 -7.08
N ARG A 99 -26.60 5.98 -7.37
CA ARG A 99 -27.06 4.93 -8.30
C ARG A 99 -27.44 3.64 -7.61
N VAL A 100 -26.73 3.27 -6.54
CA VAL A 100 -26.83 1.96 -5.91
C VAL A 100 -27.15 2.05 -4.42
N ASP A 101 -27.50 0.94 -3.80
CA ASP A 101 -27.82 0.84 -2.38
C ASP A 101 -26.54 0.93 -1.52
N GLU A 102 -26.71 1.29 -0.24
CA GLU A 102 -25.62 1.46 0.71
C GLU A 102 -24.71 0.24 0.80
N THR A 103 -25.25 -0.96 0.71
CA THR A 103 -24.48 -2.21 0.75
C THR A 103 -23.46 -2.34 -0.37
N GLU A 104 -23.63 -1.63 -1.49
CA GLU A 104 -22.74 -1.65 -2.66
C GLU A 104 -21.62 -0.58 -2.57
N TRP A 105 -21.84 0.51 -1.82
CA TRP A 105 -20.87 1.59 -1.71
C TRP A 105 -20.25 1.76 -0.31
N ALA A 106 -20.71 1.02 0.71
CA ALA A 106 -20.17 1.12 2.05
C ALA A 106 -18.67 0.77 2.13
N GLU A 107 -18.23 -0.27 1.42
CA GLU A 107 -16.80 -0.65 1.35
C GLU A 107 -15.99 0.39 0.55
N PRO A 108 -16.38 0.83 -0.66
CA PRO A 108 -15.77 1.98 -1.34
C PRO A 108 -15.65 3.24 -0.48
N ALA A 109 -16.68 3.57 0.33
CA ALA A 109 -16.61 4.69 1.28
C ALA A 109 -15.52 4.49 2.35
N GLY A 110 -15.32 3.26 2.81
CA GLY A 110 -14.21 2.90 3.69
C GLY A 110 -12.85 3.17 3.05
N PHE A 111 -12.66 2.78 1.79
CA PHE A 111 -11.43 3.07 1.05
C PHE A 111 -11.22 4.57 0.83
N ALA A 112 -12.27 5.33 0.52
CA ALA A 112 -12.20 6.79 0.38
C ALA A 112 -11.76 7.46 1.70
N ALA A 113 -12.32 7.04 2.82
CA ALA A 113 -11.94 7.56 4.14
C ALA A 113 -10.48 7.24 4.50
N ILE A 114 -10.03 6.01 4.23
CA ILE A 114 -8.63 5.61 4.44
C ILE A 114 -7.70 6.41 3.52
N ALA A 115 -8.01 6.55 2.24
CA ALA A 115 -7.22 7.32 1.29
C ALA A 115 -7.07 8.78 1.75
N SER A 116 -8.18 9.45 2.05
CA SER A 116 -8.20 10.85 2.50
C SER A 116 -7.42 11.05 3.79
N SER A 117 -7.61 10.19 4.81
CA SER A 117 -6.91 10.32 6.08
C SER A 117 -5.41 10.04 5.95
N ALA A 118 -5.02 9.05 5.15
CA ALA A 118 -3.63 8.70 4.94
C ALA A 118 -2.90 9.77 4.11
N LEU A 119 -3.53 10.36 3.10
CA LEU A 119 -2.97 11.47 2.33
C LEU A 119 -2.81 12.72 3.19
N ALA A 120 -3.78 13.04 4.06
CA ALA A 120 -3.66 14.14 5.01
C ALA A 120 -2.55 13.89 6.06
N GLU A 121 -2.30 12.63 6.46
CA GLU A 121 -1.18 12.28 7.33
C GLU A 121 0.15 12.42 6.58
N ALA A 122 0.23 11.99 5.33
CA ALA A 122 1.42 12.12 4.49
C ALA A 122 1.79 13.60 4.29
N ASP A 123 0.82 14.45 3.99
CA ASP A 123 1.02 15.89 3.82
C ASP A 123 1.60 16.55 5.06
N ARG A 124 0.97 16.33 6.23
CA ARG A 124 1.48 16.85 7.51
C ARG A 124 2.88 16.35 7.84
N ALA A 125 3.17 15.07 7.54
CA ALA A 125 4.49 14.50 7.77
C ALA A 125 5.54 15.07 6.81
N LEU A 126 5.16 15.36 5.56
CA LEU A 126 6.02 16.03 4.59
C LEU A 126 6.31 17.48 4.99
N ASP A 127 5.31 18.24 5.43
CA ASP A 127 5.52 19.60 5.95
C ASP A 127 6.50 19.61 7.13
N ALA A 128 6.33 18.67 8.05
CA ALA A 128 7.26 18.48 9.17
C ALA A 128 8.67 18.12 8.68
N ALA A 129 8.79 17.21 7.69
CA ALA A 129 10.07 16.81 7.12
C ALA A 129 10.77 17.98 6.39
N GLU A 130 10.03 18.82 5.69
CA GLU A 130 10.56 20.03 5.05
C GLU A 130 11.06 21.06 6.08
N ALA A 131 10.29 21.28 7.16
CA ALA A 131 10.71 22.15 8.26
C ALA A 131 11.98 21.60 8.95
N MET A 132 12.02 20.28 9.20
CA MET A 132 13.20 19.61 9.78
C MET A 132 14.40 19.63 8.83
N SER A 133 14.23 19.51 7.51
CA SER A 133 15.30 19.61 6.53
C SER A 133 15.98 20.98 6.58
N ARG A 134 15.20 22.04 6.72
CA ARG A 134 15.72 23.40 6.91
C ARG A 134 16.45 23.56 8.25
N ALA A 135 15.92 23.00 9.33
CA ALA A 135 16.55 23.02 10.64
C ALA A 135 17.82 22.14 10.70
N ALA A 136 17.84 21.01 10.03
CA ALA A 136 18.97 20.08 9.98
C ALA A 136 20.22 20.69 9.32
N GLN A 137 20.07 21.69 8.45
CA GLN A 137 21.19 22.47 7.91
C GLN A 137 21.94 23.23 9.02
N LEU A 138 21.27 23.52 10.13
CA LEU A 138 21.83 24.26 11.27
C LEU A 138 22.18 23.32 12.44
N ASP A 139 21.45 22.23 12.65
CA ASP A 139 21.65 21.27 13.74
C ASP A 139 21.58 19.81 13.26
N PRO A 140 22.70 19.07 13.28
CA PRO A 140 22.77 17.67 12.84
C PRO A 140 22.01 16.68 13.75
N SER A 141 21.45 17.13 14.87
CA SER A 141 20.69 16.27 15.79
C SER A 141 19.21 16.12 15.41
N VAL A 142 18.74 16.84 14.40
CA VAL A 142 17.33 16.81 13.97
C VAL A 142 17.00 15.47 13.27
N PRO A 143 16.01 14.69 13.77
CA PRO A 143 15.71 13.35 13.27
C PRO A 143 14.80 13.42 12.03
N LEU A 144 15.35 13.76 10.86
CA LEU A 144 14.61 13.90 9.61
C LEU A 144 14.11 12.55 9.04
N LEU A 145 14.98 11.52 9.04
CA LEU A 145 14.67 10.23 8.40
C LEU A 145 13.43 9.51 8.94
N PRO A 146 13.18 9.45 10.27
CA PRO A 146 11.95 8.83 10.78
C PRO A 146 10.67 9.55 10.32
N THR A 147 10.72 10.89 10.22
CA THR A 147 9.58 11.69 9.77
C THR A 147 9.30 11.46 8.28
N LEU A 148 10.35 11.38 7.46
CA LEU A 148 10.24 11.05 6.04
C LEU A 148 9.69 9.64 5.84
N ALA A 149 10.19 8.64 6.57
CA ALA A 149 9.70 7.27 6.52
C ALA A 149 8.21 7.18 6.90
N ARG A 150 7.75 7.99 7.86
CA ARG A 150 6.33 8.09 8.20
C ARG A 150 5.50 8.67 7.05
N ALA A 151 5.97 9.72 6.40
CA ALA A 151 5.32 10.31 5.23
C ALA A 151 5.18 9.29 4.09
N GLU A 152 6.26 8.57 3.77
CA GLU A 152 6.25 7.52 2.75
C GLU A 152 5.29 6.37 3.08
N ALA A 153 5.25 5.93 4.35
CA ALA A 153 4.35 4.89 4.79
C ALA A 153 2.87 5.33 4.67
N ALA A 154 2.56 6.56 5.05
CA ALA A 154 1.23 7.13 4.91
C ALA A 154 0.84 7.28 3.42
N LEU A 155 1.77 7.74 2.57
CA LEU A 155 1.55 7.87 1.14
C LEU A 155 1.25 6.51 0.48
N ARG A 156 2.01 5.47 0.82
CA ARG A 156 1.73 4.10 0.32
C ARG A 156 0.36 3.59 0.75
N ARG A 157 -0.06 3.82 2.01
CA ARG A 157 -1.41 3.45 2.48
C ARG A 157 -2.50 4.20 1.70
N GLY A 158 -2.34 5.51 1.52
CA GLY A 158 -3.25 6.34 0.74
C GLY A 158 -3.39 5.85 -0.70
N GLN A 159 -2.27 5.58 -1.37
CA GLN A 159 -2.24 5.07 -2.73
C GLN A 159 -2.91 3.69 -2.87
N THR A 160 -2.69 2.79 -1.91
CA THR A 160 -3.34 1.47 -1.92
C THR A 160 -4.85 1.59 -1.78
N ALA A 161 -5.32 2.41 -0.85
CA ALA A 161 -6.75 2.65 -0.65
C ALA A 161 -7.40 3.36 -1.84
N ALA A 162 -6.69 4.31 -2.46
CA ALA A 162 -7.13 5.00 -3.66
C ALA A 162 -7.36 4.03 -4.82
N ARG A 163 -6.40 3.15 -5.09
CA ARG A 163 -6.54 2.12 -6.13
C ARG A 163 -7.68 1.15 -5.85
N ALA A 164 -7.88 0.76 -4.59
CA ALA A 164 -9.02 -0.09 -4.21
C ALA A 164 -10.36 0.63 -4.45
N LEU A 165 -10.43 1.93 -4.16
CA LEU A 165 -11.60 2.76 -4.44
C LEU A 165 -11.90 2.84 -5.94
N GLU A 166 -10.89 3.16 -6.76
CA GLU A 166 -11.03 3.24 -8.22
C GLU A 166 -11.51 1.91 -8.82
N GLU A 167 -10.93 0.81 -8.38
CA GLU A 167 -11.32 -0.53 -8.83
C GLU A 167 -12.75 -0.87 -8.42
N SER A 168 -13.13 -0.58 -7.18
CA SER A 168 -14.50 -0.80 -6.69
C SER A 168 -15.50 0.07 -7.47
N HIS A 169 -15.18 1.33 -7.73
CA HIS A 169 -16.00 2.24 -8.52
C HIS A 169 -16.17 1.71 -9.96
N ARG A 170 -15.08 1.30 -10.61
CA ARG A 170 -15.09 0.72 -11.95
C ARG A 170 -15.95 -0.54 -12.02
N LEU A 171 -15.79 -1.45 -11.06
CA LEU A 171 -16.59 -2.69 -10.98
C LEU A 171 -18.09 -2.38 -10.76
N GLY A 172 -18.41 -1.42 -9.90
CA GLY A 172 -19.78 -0.98 -9.67
C GLY A 172 -20.45 -0.45 -10.93
N LEU A 173 -19.77 0.42 -11.67
CA LEU A 173 -20.28 0.96 -12.95
C LEU A 173 -20.39 -0.14 -14.02
N GLN A 174 -19.44 -1.03 -14.12
CA GLN A 174 -19.46 -2.15 -15.06
C GLN A 174 -20.62 -3.11 -14.76
N ALA A 175 -20.82 -3.46 -13.48
CA ALA A 175 -21.94 -4.29 -13.06
C ALA A 175 -23.29 -3.61 -13.37
N ALA A 176 -23.42 -2.32 -13.08
CA ALA A 176 -24.64 -1.56 -13.39
C ALA A 176 -24.97 -1.56 -14.89
N ALA A 177 -23.95 -1.45 -15.74
CA ALA A 177 -24.13 -1.50 -17.20
C ALA A 177 -24.45 -2.92 -17.70
N GLY A 178 -23.90 -3.95 -17.04
CA GLY A 178 -24.00 -5.36 -17.48
C GLY A 178 -25.17 -6.14 -16.90
N VAL A 179 -25.81 -5.68 -15.82
CA VAL A 179 -26.80 -6.45 -15.06
C VAL A 179 -27.97 -6.98 -15.90
N ALA A 180 -28.44 -6.21 -16.87
CA ALA A 180 -29.51 -6.63 -17.77
C ALA A 180 -29.11 -7.80 -18.69
N GLY A 181 -27.85 -7.77 -19.18
CA GLY A 181 -27.27 -8.85 -19.96
C GLY A 181 -27.09 -10.14 -19.15
N GLU A 182 -26.66 -10.02 -17.90
CA GLU A 182 -26.50 -11.14 -16.99
C GLU A 182 -27.83 -11.79 -16.60
N LEU A 183 -28.89 -11.00 -16.42
CA LEU A 183 -30.26 -11.51 -16.23
C LEU A 183 -30.74 -12.29 -17.46
N LEU A 184 -30.49 -11.77 -18.65
CA LEU A 184 -30.86 -12.48 -19.89
C LEU A 184 -30.08 -13.79 -20.02
N ALA A 185 -28.76 -13.78 -19.74
CA ALA A 185 -27.93 -14.99 -19.79
C ALA A 185 -28.41 -16.06 -18.76
N ALA A 186 -28.77 -15.63 -17.55
CA ALA A 186 -29.33 -16.55 -16.55
C ALA A 186 -30.68 -17.16 -16.94
N ARG A 187 -31.55 -16.37 -17.57
CA ARG A 187 -32.81 -16.87 -18.12
C ARG A 187 -32.61 -17.84 -19.29
N THR A 188 -31.64 -17.59 -20.15
CA THR A 188 -31.28 -18.50 -21.22
C THR A 188 -30.79 -19.83 -20.66
N ALA A 189 -29.86 -19.82 -19.71
CA ALA A 189 -29.35 -21.02 -19.03
C ALA A 189 -30.50 -21.80 -18.33
N LEU A 190 -31.44 -21.09 -17.72
CA LEU A 190 -32.63 -21.70 -17.13
C LEU A 190 -33.49 -22.41 -18.18
N GLY A 191 -33.73 -21.77 -19.33
CA GLY A 191 -34.50 -22.38 -20.44
C GLY A 191 -33.81 -23.62 -20.99
N GLU A 192 -32.46 -23.59 -21.15
CA GLU A 192 -31.70 -24.76 -21.57
C GLU A 192 -31.81 -25.92 -20.56
N ALA A 193 -31.75 -25.62 -19.24
CA ALA A 193 -31.92 -26.62 -18.20
C ALA A 193 -33.33 -27.24 -18.21
N GLN A 194 -34.35 -26.44 -18.46
CA GLN A 194 -35.74 -26.93 -18.62
C GLN A 194 -35.90 -27.86 -19.82
N LEU A 195 -35.30 -27.52 -20.97
CA LEU A 195 -35.32 -28.39 -22.15
C LEU A 195 -34.59 -29.73 -21.89
N VAL A 196 -33.43 -29.70 -21.19
CA VAL A 196 -32.71 -30.92 -20.80
C VAL A 196 -33.62 -31.78 -19.89
N ARG A 197 -34.28 -31.19 -18.92
CA ARG A 197 -35.21 -31.93 -18.04
C ARG A 197 -36.38 -32.55 -18.82
N GLU A 198 -37.01 -31.80 -19.74
CA GLU A 198 -38.09 -32.30 -20.59
C GLU A 198 -37.63 -33.50 -21.43
N HIS A 199 -36.43 -33.41 -22.00
CA HIS A 199 -35.87 -34.51 -22.79
C HIS A 199 -35.63 -35.77 -21.93
N LEU A 200 -35.10 -35.60 -20.71
CA LEU A 200 -34.92 -36.70 -19.76
C LEU A 200 -36.23 -37.37 -19.31
N THR A 201 -37.30 -36.60 -19.17
CA THR A 201 -38.59 -37.12 -18.74
C THR A 201 -39.43 -37.71 -19.92
N GLY A 202 -39.19 -37.27 -21.15
CA GLY A 202 -39.89 -37.70 -22.36
C GLY A 202 -39.36 -39.01 -22.96
N GLU A 203 -38.08 -39.36 -22.75
CA GLU A 203 -37.53 -40.65 -23.14
C GLU A 203 -37.89 -41.72 -22.09
N SER A 204 -38.89 -42.49 -22.37
CA SER A 204 -39.61 -43.41 -21.49
C SER A 204 -38.83 -44.69 -21.07
N THR A 205 -37.54 -44.63 -20.88
CA THR A 205 -36.75 -45.74 -20.35
C THR A 205 -35.79 -45.20 -19.28
N ASP A 206 -36.37 -45.10 -18.08
CA ASP A 206 -35.68 -45.01 -16.79
C ASP A 206 -34.55 -43.97 -16.69
N PRO A 207 -34.86 -42.67 -16.59
CA PRO A 207 -33.85 -41.76 -16.07
C PRO A 207 -33.57 -42.16 -14.65
N THR A 208 -32.31 -42.06 -14.16
CA THR A 208 -32.07 -42.13 -12.73
C THR A 208 -32.96 -41.09 -12.06
N PRO A 209 -33.98 -41.50 -11.28
CA PRO A 209 -34.99 -40.58 -10.71
C PRO A 209 -34.30 -39.44 -9.93
N GLU A 210 -33.14 -39.76 -9.39
CA GLU A 210 -32.33 -38.85 -8.60
C GLU A 210 -31.71 -37.68 -9.40
N ALA A 211 -31.13 -37.95 -10.59
CA ALA A 211 -30.54 -36.90 -11.42
C ALA A 211 -31.57 -35.95 -12.00
N ALA A 212 -32.75 -36.51 -12.41
CA ALA A 212 -33.84 -35.68 -12.89
C ALA A 212 -34.49 -34.84 -11.76
N MET A 213 -34.54 -35.39 -10.54
CA MET A 213 -35.01 -34.68 -9.35
C MET A 213 -34.06 -33.55 -8.97
N GLN A 214 -32.75 -33.79 -8.90
CA GLN A 214 -31.70 -32.79 -8.59
C GLN A 214 -31.72 -31.66 -9.63
N LEU A 215 -31.82 -31.95 -10.93
CA LEU A 215 -31.94 -30.93 -11.97
C LEU A 215 -33.26 -30.14 -11.78
N GLY A 216 -34.35 -30.79 -11.44
CA GLY A 216 -35.64 -30.15 -11.15
C GLY A 216 -35.59 -29.22 -9.93
N GLU A 217 -34.81 -29.55 -8.90
CA GLU A 217 -34.57 -28.68 -7.75
C GLU A 217 -33.70 -27.46 -8.13
N ALA A 218 -32.60 -27.67 -8.87
CA ALA A 218 -31.75 -26.59 -9.34
C ALA A 218 -32.54 -25.59 -10.22
N ILE A 219 -33.43 -26.07 -11.08
CA ILE A 219 -34.32 -25.23 -11.90
C ILE A 219 -35.24 -24.37 -11.01
N ARG A 220 -35.92 -24.95 -10.01
CA ARG A 220 -36.83 -24.22 -9.13
C ARG A 220 -36.10 -23.16 -8.30
N GLU A 221 -34.93 -23.49 -7.79
CA GLU A 221 -34.09 -22.55 -7.06
C GLU A 221 -33.58 -21.41 -7.94
N ALA A 222 -33.23 -21.71 -9.19
CA ALA A 222 -32.80 -20.72 -10.17
C ALA A 222 -33.94 -19.77 -10.53
N GLU A 223 -35.18 -20.29 -10.80
CA GLU A 223 -36.37 -19.49 -11.05
C GLU A 223 -36.66 -18.51 -9.91
N ALA A 224 -36.68 -19.03 -8.67
CA ALA A 224 -36.91 -18.20 -7.49
C ALA A 224 -35.83 -17.15 -7.28
N SER A 225 -34.55 -17.50 -7.53
CA SER A 225 -33.43 -16.58 -7.39
C SER A 225 -33.46 -15.48 -8.45
N ILE A 226 -33.68 -15.82 -9.72
CA ILE A 226 -33.76 -14.83 -10.81
C ILE A 226 -34.93 -13.86 -10.54
N ALA A 227 -36.13 -14.36 -10.19
CA ALA A 227 -37.28 -13.51 -9.89
C ALA A 227 -37.02 -12.54 -8.71
N ARG A 228 -36.36 -13.02 -7.66
CA ARG A 228 -35.97 -12.18 -6.51
C ARG A 228 -34.96 -11.10 -6.90
N LEU A 229 -33.92 -11.47 -7.68
CA LEU A 229 -32.84 -10.58 -8.08
C LEU A 229 -33.33 -9.47 -9.02
N GLU A 230 -34.27 -9.74 -9.90
CA GLU A 230 -34.85 -8.75 -10.82
C GLU A 230 -35.40 -7.52 -10.09
N VAL A 231 -36.07 -7.72 -8.97
CA VAL A 231 -36.73 -6.63 -8.20
C VAL A 231 -35.72 -5.62 -7.67
N GLY A 232 -34.45 -6.04 -7.39
CA GLY A 232 -33.41 -5.17 -6.83
C GLY A 232 -32.20 -4.92 -7.73
N ALA A 233 -32.23 -5.48 -8.94
CA ALA A 233 -31.05 -5.54 -9.82
C ALA A 233 -30.36 -4.17 -10.08
N ALA A 234 -31.17 -3.14 -10.36
CA ALA A 234 -30.66 -1.80 -10.64
C ALA A 234 -30.01 -1.11 -9.42
N ARG A 235 -30.45 -1.48 -8.21
CA ARG A 235 -29.96 -0.88 -6.96
C ARG A 235 -28.83 -1.66 -6.34
N ARG A 236 -28.66 -2.95 -6.68
CA ARG A 236 -27.60 -3.84 -6.18
C ARG A 236 -26.94 -4.60 -7.33
N PRO A 237 -26.33 -3.90 -8.30
CA PRO A 237 -25.84 -4.52 -9.51
C PRO A 237 -24.69 -5.50 -9.28
N VAL A 238 -23.73 -5.21 -8.41
CA VAL A 238 -22.57 -6.10 -8.13
C VAL A 238 -23.03 -7.39 -7.47
N ALA A 239 -23.85 -7.30 -6.42
CA ALA A 239 -24.40 -8.47 -5.74
C ALA A 239 -25.27 -9.29 -6.71
N THR A 240 -26.09 -8.62 -7.53
CA THR A 240 -26.96 -9.29 -8.53
C THR A 240 -26.12 -10.06 -9.57
N VAL A 241 -25.09 -9.45 -10.16
CA VAL A 241 -24.21 -10.10 -11.15
C VAL A 241 -23.53 -11.33 -10.55
N ASN A 242 -23.01 -11.21 -9.33
CA ASN A 242 -22.36 -12.32 -8.63
C ASN A 242 -23.35 -13.47 -8.32
N GLU A 243 -24.53 -13.17 -7.82
CA GLU A 243 -25.55 -14.20 -7.56
C GLU A 243 -26.02 -14.87 -8.85
N LEU A 244 -26.22 -14.14 -9.94
CA LEU A 244 -26.60 -14.71 -11.24
C LEU A 244 -25.49 -15.61 -11.81
N ALA A 245 -24.23 -15.28 -11.62
CA ALA A 245 -23.12 -16.16 -11.98
C ALA A 245 -23.15 -17.48 -11.20
N HIS A 246 -23.46 -17.44 -9.91
CA HIS A 246 -23.66 -18.64 -9.09
C HIS A 246 -24.88 -19.46 -9.54
N VAL A 247 -25.98 -18.82 -9.87
CA VAL A 247 -27.19 -19.50 -10.40
C VAL A 247 -26.83 -20.26 -11.68
N ARG A 248 -26.16 -19.62 -12.64
CA ARG A 248 -25.73 -20.26 -13.89
C ARG A 248 -24.80 -21.45 -13.63
N ALA A 249 -23.78 -21.26 -12.79
CA ALA A 249 -22.83 -22.34 -12.47
C ALA A 249 -23.53 -23.57 -11.85
N ARG A 250 -24.54 -23.36 -10.98
CA ARG A 250 -25.32 -24.44 -10.40
C ARG A 250 -26.20 -25.18 -11.45
N LEU A 251 -26.83 -24.42 -12.36
CA LEU A 251 -27.57 -25.01 -13.47
C LEU A 251 -26.69 -25.84 -14.39
N ASP A 252 -25.50 -25.30 -14.76
CA ASP A 252 -24.53 -26.00 -15.62
C ASP A 252 -24.05 -27.32 -14.98
N LEU A 253 -23.76 -27.28 -13.67
CA LEU A 253 -23.36 -28.49 -12.93
C LEU A 253 -24.48 -29.54 -12.93
N ALA A 254 -25.70 -29.13 -12.56
CA ALA A 254 -26.85 -30.06 -12.51
C ALA A 254 -27.20 -30.66 -13.88
N GLN A 255 -27.06 -29.85 -14.96
CA GLN A 255 -27.21 -30.35 -16.32
C GLN A 255 -26.11 -31.35 -16.72
N GLY A 256 -24.86 -31.09 -16.34
CA GLY A 256 -23.72 -31.97 -16.56
C GLY A 256 -23.88 -33.33 -15.89
N ASP A 257 -24.33 -33.33 -14.63
CA ASP A 257 -24.61 -34.54 -13.86
C ASP A 257 -25.76 -35.35 -14.47
N ALA A 258 -26.83 -34.67 -14.87
CA ALA A 258 -27.98 -35.32 -15.50
C ALA A 258 -27.64 -35.97 -16.84
N ARG A 259 -26.86 -35.30 -17.69
CA ARG A 259 -26.36 -35.84 -18.96
C ARG A 259 -25.42 -37.03 -18.75
N THR A 260 -24.55 -36.95 -17.75
CA THR A 260 -23.60 -38.03 -17.41
C THR A 260 -24.36 -39.28 -16.91
N ALA A 261 -25.37 -39.10 -16.05
CA ALA A 261 -26.22 -40.19 -15.57
C ALA A 261 -26.96 -40.89 -16.73
N GLN A 262 -27.53 -40.11 -17.67
CA GLN A 262 -28.17 -40.63 -18.87
C GLN A 262 -27.21 -41.43 -19.76
N GLN A 263 -25.96 -40.94 -19.99
CA GLN A 263 -24.97 -41.64 -20.79
C GLN A 263 -24.58 -42.99 -20.19
N ARG A 264 -24.40 -43.05 -18.87
CA ARG A 264 -24.07 -44.30 -18.15
C ARG A 264 -25.17 -45.36 -18.36
N LEU A 265 -26.43 -44.96 -18.32
CA LEU A 265 -27.54 -45.87 -18.54
C LEU A 265 -27.64 -46.39 -19.98
N ARG A 266 -27.31 -45.55 -20.98
CA ARG A 266 -27.30 -45.94 -22.38
C ARG A 266 -26.10 -46.84 -22.75
N GLY A 267 -25.01 -46.81 -21.98
CA GLY A 267 -23.83 -47.60 -22.19
C GLY A 267 -23.76 -48.93 -21.39
N ALA A 268 -24.71 -49.16 -20.49
CA ALA A 268 -24.89 -50.40 -19.74
C ALA A 268 -25.95 -51.28 -20.37
#